data_e34f25a9a5ff782d2c8fba4a47a82bd3
#
_entry.id   e34f25a9a5ff782d2c8fba4a47a82bd3
#
_cell.length_a   1.000
_cell.length_b   1.000
_cell.length_c   1.000
_cell.angle_alpha   90.00
_cell.angle_beta   90.00
_cell.angle_gamma   90.00
#
_symmetry.space_group_name_H-M   'P 1'
#
loop_
_entity.id
_entity.type
_entity.pdbx_description
1 polymer ?
#
loop_
_entity_poly.entity_id
_entity_poly.type
_entity_poly.pdbx_seq_one_letter_code
_entity_poly.pdbx_strand_id
1 'polypeptide(L)'
;MKHFSFFLTLLLLTACTRDPESGPAPGVGQTPMQEFYIPGVFRIKLRETAAELDTRAFTRSGSGSGIAAFDAAATRAGATAVQRVFSNGDRFRERRRRAGLHLWYDVHFSGAISVAEAMERFGRVDEVECIEPVPRMVPAGATVSQADFSRTSGSDNVAIPGFDDPLLVNQWIYHRVGAAVGSTAVADLNIFPAWSVSTGHKDVVVAVVDGGIDYTHPDLAANIWRDGQGACGYNFCRHNTEITPSSHGTHVAGTIGAVNNNGIGVCGIAGGDGTPGSGVRLMSCQIFDEPGRDAATIEEIMVWTADHGAVISQNSWTYVPGLPDLSQSGKAAIDYFIEYAGCDENGNQTGPMKGGIVIFAAGNDGISDPVFPGAYEKVVAVASLGIDGRKVAGSNYGSWIDLAALGGHATGDERFRVFSTTTNGGYGYSAGTSMAAPQISGIAALAVAAFGVQRPGFTSEKLREILVGSGRKQFTETINPEYAGMLGNGLVDAEYVLFHDTRPDPIDERTIAVSGYRTHVKLSWRVPRCYLERPVSSFDV
;
A
#
# COMPACT_ATOMS: atom_id res chain seq x y z
N MET A 1 -42.54 -13.87 11.66
CA MET A 1 -42.67 -14.21 10.24
C MET A 1 -42.40 -12.97 9.44
N LYS A 2 -41.19 -12.78 8.95
CA LYS A 2 -40.84 -11.85 7.86
C LYS A 2 -39.83 -12.57 6.99
N HIS A 3 -40.28 -12.92 5.79
CA HIS A 3 -39.47 -13.55 4.76
C HIS A 3 -38.46 -12.52 4.23
N PHE A 4 -37.17 -12.82 4.30
CA PHE A 4 -36.14 -12.15 3.49
C PHE A 4 -35.95 -12.99 2.22
N SER A 5 -36.47 -12.44 1.13
CA SER A 5 -36.33 -12.98 -0.22
C SER A 5 -35.04 -12.39 -0.79
N PHE A 6 -34.08 -13.23 -1.14
CA PHE A 6 -32.90 -12.83 -1.91
C PHE A 6 -33.35 -12.63 -3.36
N PHE A 7 -33.44 -11.38 -3.77
CA PHE A 7 -33.64 -11.03 -5.18
C PHE A 7 -32.27 -10.94 -5.86
N LEU A 8 -32.03 -11.86 -6.78
CA LEU A 8 -31.02 -11.72 -7.83
C LEU A 8 -31.60 -10.67 -8.81
N THR A 9 -31.21 -9.40 -8.63
CA THR A 9 -31.70 -8.32 -9.48
C THR A 9 -30.91 -8.33 -10.78
N LEU A 10 -31.50 -8.90 -11.81
CA LEU A 10 -31.11 -8.68 -13.20
C LEU A 10 -31.45 -7.21 -13.52
N LEU A 11 -30.45 -6.33 -13.63
CA LEU A 11 -30.66 -4.94 -14.00
C LEU A 11 -31.12 -4.88 -15.47
N LEU A 12 -32.42 -4.69 -15.68
CA LEU A 12 -32.97 -4.20 -16.92
C LEU A 12 -32.76 -2.67 -16.99
N LEU A 13 -31.82 -2.25 -17.82
CA LEU A 13 -31.61 -0.85 -18.18
C LEU A 13 -32.81 -0.29 -18.89
N THR A 14 -33.57 0.60 -18.25
CA THR A 14 -34.51 1.50 -18.94
C THR A 14 -33.73 2.57 -19.68
N ALA A 15 -33.86 2.56 -21.00
CA ALA A 15 -33.25 3.54 -21.88
C ALA A 15 -33.86 4.93 -21.65
N CYS A 16 -33.02 5.90 -21.26
CA CYS A 16 -33.27 7.32 -21.50
C CYS A 16 -32.73 7.67 -22.89
N THR A 17 -33.57 8.24 -23.70
CA THR A 17 -33.35 8.68 -25.10
C THR A 17 -32.17 9.66 -25.15
N ARG A 18 -31.13 9.30 -25.92
CA ARG A 18 -30.03 10.18 -26.34
C ARG A 18 -30.28 10.67 -27.78
N ASP A 19 -29.86 11.91 -28.02
CA ASP A 19 -29.84 12.55 -29.33
C ASP A 19 -28.93 11.78 -30.32
N PRO A 20 -29.27 11.76 -31.62
CA PRO A 20 -28.69 10.84 -32.61
C PRO A 20 -27.41 11.33 -33.31
N GLU A 21 -26.57 12.20 -32.73
CA GLU A 21 -25.37 12.71 -33.43
C GLU A 21 -24.02 12.51 -32.72
N SER A 22 -23.90 11.68 -31.70
CA SER A 22 -22.60 11.24 -31.19
C SER A 22 -22.39 9.77 -31.52
N GLY A 23 -21.42 9.47 -32.39
CA GLY A 23 -21.00 8.10 -32.68
C GLY A 23 -20.64 7.32 -31.43
N PRO A 24 -20.76 5.97 -31.45
CA PRO A 24 -20.52 5.15 -30.26
C PRO A 24 -19.06 5.27 -29.83
N ALA A 25 -18.85 5.62 -28.54
CA ALA A 25 -17.59 5.37 -27.87
C ALA A 25 -17.26 3.86 -27.99
N PRO A 26 -15.97 3.46 -28.11
CA PRO A 26 -15.62 2.06 -28.17
C PRO A 26 -16.15 1.39 -26.90
N GLY A 27 -17.02 0.39 -27.10
CA GLY A 27 -17.63 -0.36 -26.02
C GLY A 27 -16.53 -1.01 -25.16
N VAL A 28 -16.56 -0.73 -23.88
CA VAL A 28 -15.88 -1.57 -22.88
C VAL A 28 -16.54 -2.94 -23.01
N GLY A 29 -15.86 -3.87 -23.70
CA GLY A 29 -16.29 -5.26 -23.76
C GLY A 29 -16.42 -5.75 -22.31
N GLN A 30 -17.56 -6.35 -21.98
CA GLN A 30 -17.72 -7.00 -20.67
C GLN A 30 -16.64 -8.06 -20.56
N THR A 31 -15.64 -7.81 -19.71
CA THR A 31 -14.61 -8.78 -19.36
C THR A 31 -15.32 -10.03 -18.83
N PRO A 32 -15.06 -11.22 -19.38
CA PRO A 32 -15.69 -12.43 -18.87
C PRO A 32 -15.42 -12.58 -17.38
N MET A 33 -16.41 -12.93 -16.57
CA MET A 33 -16.25 -13.08 -15.11
C MET A 33 -15.07 -13.98 -14.71
N GLN A 34 -14.63 -14.88 -15.59
CA GLN A 34 -13.45 -15.74 -15.38
C GLN A 34 -12.11 -14.98 -15.34
N GLU A 35 -12.05 -13.76 -15.86
CA GLU A 35 -10.81 -12.96 -15.83
C GLU A 35 -10.56 -12.29 -14.47
N PHE A 36 -11.60 -12.11 -13.65
CA PHE A 36 -11.49 -11.46 -12.35
C PHE A 36 -10.98 -12.38 -11.23
N TYR A 37 -11.15 -13.70 -11.38
CA TYR A 37 -10.95 -14.66 -10.30
C TYR A 37 -9.97 -15.77 -10.68
N ILE A 38 -9.31 -16.32 -9.67
CA ILE A 38 -8.44 -17.49 -9.85
C ILE A 38 -9.32 -18.71 -10.17
N PRO A 39 -9.09 -19.41 -11.30
CA PRO A 39 -9.90 -20.57 -11.67
C PRO A 39 -9.63 -21.77 -10.77
N GLY A 40 -10.62 -22.63 -10.60
CA GLY A 40 -10.47 -23.91 -9.89
C GLY A 40 -10.44 -23.78 -8.36
N VAL A 41 -10.73 -22.62 -7.81
CA VAL A 41 -10.81 -22.37 -6.36
C VAL A 41 -11.92 -21.39 -6.03
N PHE A 42 -12.62 -21.64 -4.94
CA PHE A 42 -13.44 -20.66 -4.22
C PHE A 42 -13.18 -20.78 -2.72
N ARG A 43 -13.57 -19.78 -1.98
CA ARG A 43 -13.28 -19.65 -0.54
C ARG A 43 -14.55 -19.71 0.28
N ILE A 44 -14.46 -20.28 1.46
CA ILE A 44 -15.54 -20.28 2.45
C ILE A 44 -15.05 -19.78 3.81
N LYS A 45 -15.99 -19.22 4.58
CA LYS A 45 -15.81 -18.96 6.01
C LYS A 45 -16.81 -19.80 6.78
N LEU A 46 -16.34 -20.55 7.77
CA LEU A 46 -17.21 -21.23 8.71
C LEU A 46 -17.76 -20.26 9.76
N ARG A 47 -18.91 -20.57 10.32
CA ARG A 47 -19.43 -19.90 11.52
C ARG A 47 -18.56 -20.23 12.73
N GLU A 48 -18.47 -19.33 13.69
CA GLU A 48 -17.72 -19.56 14.93
C GLU A 48 -18.22 -20.76 15.73
N THR A 49 -19.50 -21.11 15.59
CA THR A 49 -20.12 -22.26 16.25
C THR A 49 -19.83 -23.59 15.56
N ALA A 50 -19.28 -23.57 14.36
CA ALA A 50 -18.94 -24.78 13.61
C ALA A 50 -17.62 -25.38 14.11
N ALA A 51 -17.50 -26.71 14.00
CA ALA A 51 -16.21 -27.38 14.19
C ALA A 51 -15.23 -27.01 13.05
N GLU A 52 -13.95 -26.92 13.38
CA GLU A 52 -12.91 -26.74 12.33
C GLU A 52 -12.84 -27.98 11.43
N LEU A 53 -12.64 -27.76 10.12
CA LEU A 53 -12.53 -28.86 9.16
C LEU A 53 -11.21 -29.63 9.34
N ASP A 54 -11.25 -30.95 9.31
CA ASP A 54 -10.06 -31.77 9.10
C ASP A 54 -9.71 -31.78 7.60
N THR A 55 -8.82 -30.86 7.21
CA THR A 55 -8.40 -30.70 5.81
C THR A 55 -7.63 -31.91 5.26
N ARG A 56 -7.06 -32.77 6.13
CA ARG A 56 -6.34 -34.00 5.73
C ARG A 56 -7.28 -35.07 5.17
N ALA A 57 -8.55 -34.97 5.51
CA ALA A 57 -9.56 -35.91 5.04
C ALA A 57 -9.76 -35.90 3.52
N PHE A 58 -9.54 -34.75 2.87
CA PHE A 58 -9.66 -34.60 1.41
C PHE A 58 -8.43 -35.11 0.65
N THR A 59 -7.31 -35.33 1.33
CA THR A 59 -6.06 -35.85 0.70
C THR A 59 -5.91 -37.37 0.85
N ARG A 60 -6.76 -38.03 1.68
CA ARG A 60 -6.74 -39.47 1.92
C ARG A 60 -8.15 -40.03 1.73
N SER A 61 -8.32 -40.96 0.84
CA SER A 61 -9.61 -41.64 0.59
C SER A 61 -10.22 -42.20 1.89
N GLY A 62 -11.31 -41.60 2.36
CA GLY A 62 -12.21 -42.26 3.27
C GLY A 62 -12.63 -41.61 4.60
N SER A 63 -12.09 -40.49 5.01
CA SER A 63 -12.58 -39.77 6.21
C SER A 63 -13.14 -38.42 5.82
N GLY A 64 -14.39 -38.10 6.18
CA GLY A 64 -14.98 -36.78 5.94
C GLY A 64 -14.32 -35.67 6.77
N SER A 65 -14.57 -34.40 6.42
CA SER A 65 -14.04 -33.20 7.10
C SER A 65 -14.48 -33.05 8.57
N GLY A 66 -15.39 -33.87 9.04
CA GLY A 66 -16.06 -33.78 10.34
C GLY A 66 -17.42 -33.08 10.28
N ILE A 67 -17.79 -32.47 9.14
CA ILE A 67 -19.08 -31.82 8.90
C ILE A 67 -19.75 -32.47 7.69
N ALA A 68 -20.70 -33.41 7.91
CA ALA A 68 -21.31 -34.19 6.84
C ALA A 68 -22.02 -33.34 5.77
N ALA A 69 -22.64 -32.21 6.16
CA ALA A 69 -23.28 -31.30 5.21
C ALA A 69 -22.27 -30.61 4.30
N PHE A 70 -21.11 -30.24 4.85
CA PHE A 70 -19.98 -29.69 4.08
C PHE A 70 -19.43 -30.74 3.09
N ASP A 71 -19.20 -31.98 3.55
CA ASP A 71 -18.66 -33.06 2.70
C ASP A 71 -19.59 -33.33 1.50
N ALA A 72 -20.90 -33.35 1.72
CA ALA A 72 -21.87 -33.50 0.64
C ALA A 72 -21.85 -32.32 -0.33
N ALA A 73 -21.72 -31.08 0.17
CA ALA A 73 -21.63 -29.87 -0.64
C ALA A 73 -20.32 -29.83 -1.47
N ALA A 74 -19.19 -30.14 -0.86
CA ALA A 74 -17.90 -30.23 -1.51
C ALA A 74 -17.90 -31.29 -2.62
N THR A 75 -18.52 -32.44 -2.39
CA THR A 75 -18.70 -33.48 -3.40
C THR A 75 -19.53 -32.97 -4.60
N ARG A 76 -20.65 -32.28 -4.35
CA ARG A 76 -21.48 -31.69 -5.43
C ARG A 76 -20.71 -30.66 -6.26
N ALA A 77 -19.85 -29.85 -5.62
CA ALA A 77 -19.00 -28.87 -6.28
C ALA A 77 -17.82 -29.51 -7.05
N GLY A 78 -17.59 -30.81 -6.87
CA GLY A 78 -16.45 -31.49 -7.48
C GLY A 78 -15.13 -31.15 -6.80
N ALA A 79 -15.16 -30.89 -5.48
CA ALA A 79 -13.98 -30.55 -4.72
C ALA A 79 -12.91 -31.67 -4.78
N THR A 80 -11.67 -31.26 -5.02
CA THR A 80 -10.50 -32.12 -5.10
C THR A 80 -9.57 -31.96 -3.89
N ALA A 81 -9.60 -30.79 -3.25
CA ALA A 81 -8.87 -30.50 -2.03
C ALA A 81 -9.57 -29.39 -1.24
N VAL A 82 -9.35 -29.39 0.09
CA VAL A 82 -9.73 -28.29 0.98
C VAL A 82 -8.50 -27.89 1.78
N GLN A 83 -8.18 -26.62 1.80
CA GLN A 83 -6.99 -26.09 2.47
C GLN A 83 -7.36 -24.90 3.35
N ARG A 84 -6.59 -24.68 4.42
CA ARG A 84 -6.73 -23.46 5.21
C ARG A 84 -6.16 -22.27 4.44
N VAL A 85 -6.88 -21.16 4.43
CA VAL A 85 -6.42 -19.90 3.86
C VAL A 85 -5.27 -19.33 4.68
N PHE A 86 -5.41 -19.35 6.00
CA PHE A 86 -4.41 -18.81 6.91
C PHE A 86 -3.66 -19.94 7.61
N SER A 87 -2.33 -19.84 7.63
CA SER A 87 -1.48 -20.82 8.31
C SER A 87 -1.81 -20.92 9.81
N ASN A 88 -1.82 -22.15 10.32
CA ASN A 88 -1.96 -22.45 11.75
C ASN A 88 -0.60 -22.55 12.47
N GLY A 89 0.44 -21.87 11.98
CA GLY A 89 1.76 -21.85 12.62
C GLY A 89 1.67 -21.55 14.12
N ASP A 90 2.60 -22.10 14.92
CA ASP A 90 2.56 -22.02 16.39
C ASP A 90 2.67 -20.57 16.90
N ARG A 91 3.46 -19.73 16.22
CA ARG A 91 3.60 -18.32 16.58
C ARG A 91 2.33 -17.56 16.20
N PHE A 92 1.79 -16.81 17.14
CA PHE A 92 0.59 -15.95 16.97
C PHE A 92 -0.72 -16.71 16.65
N ARG A 93 -0.81 -17.98 17.05
CA ARG A 93 -1.98 -18.83 16.80
C ARG A 93 -3.25 -18.27 17.44
N GLU A 94 -3.19 -17.92 18.72
CA GLU A 94 -4.36 -17.44 19.47
C GLU A 94 -4.81 -16.06 18.98
N ARG A 95 -3.86 -15.22 18.55
CA ARG A 95 -4.14 -13.93 17.90
C ARG A 95 -4.93 -14.12 16.61
N ARG A 96 -4.50 -15.03 15.72
CA ARG A 96 -5.21 -15.39 14.49
C ARG A 96 -6.61 -15.99 14.78
N ARG A 97 -6.73 -16.76 15.85
CA ARG A 97 -8.03 -17.29 16.26
C ARG A 97 -8.98 -16.18 16.72
N ARG A 98 -8.51 -15.23 17.53
CA ARG A 98 -9.32 -14.06 17.93
C ARG A 98 -9.78 -13.22 16.75
N ALA A 99 -8.95 -13.12 15.72
CA ALA A 99 -9.30 -12.46 14.46
C ALA A 99 -10.21 -13.31 13.54
N GLY A 100 -10.61 -14.52 13.95
CA GLY A 100 -11.47 -15.40 13.17
C GLY A 100 -10.81 -16.01 11.93
N LEU A 101 -9.49 -15.86 11.76
CA LEU A 101 -8.77 -16.32 10.56
C LEU A 101 -8.75 -17.83 10.42
N HIS A 102 -8.87 -18.58 11.51
CA HIS A 102 -8.90 -20.04 11.52
C HIS A 102 -10.15 -20.65 10.86
N LEU A 103 -11.17 -19.83 10.59
CA LEU A 103 -12.46 -20.26 10.03
C LEU A 103 -12.49 -20.23 8.50
N TRP A 104 -11.40 -19.79 7.83
CA TRP A 104 -11.34 -19.62 6.39
C TRP A 104 -10.67 -20.79 5.69
N TYR A 105 -11.31 -21.29 4.60
CA TYR A 105 -10.82 -22.43 3.82
C TYR A 105 -11.01 -22.20 2.33
N ASP A 106 -10.00 -22.61 1.53
CA ASP A 106 -10.07 -22.70 0.09
C ASP A 106 -10.56 -24.09 -0.32
N VAL A 107 -11.58 -24.13 -1.18
CA VAL A 107 -12.12 -25.34 -1.78
C VAL A 107 -11.66 -25.39 -3.22
N HIS A 108 -10.70 -26.27 -3.49
CA HIS A 108 -10.20 -26.51 -4.84
C HIS A 108 -11.08 -27.52 -5.57
N PHE A 109 -11.33 -27.29 -6.87
CA PHE A 109 -12.17 -28.13 -7.70
C PHE A 109 -11.59 -28.29 -9.10
N SER A 110 -12.11 -29.24 -9.89
CA SER A 110 -11.68 -29.43 -11.28
C SER A 110 -12.01 -28.21 -12.11
N GLY A 111 -11.03 -27.67 -12.85
CA GLY A 111 -11.18 -26.50 -13.73
C GLY A 111 -12.11 -26.70 -14.94
N ALA A 112 -12.83 -27.83 -15.01
CA ALA A 112 -13.81 -28.11 -16.07
C ALA A 112 -15.10 -27.28 -15.95
N ILE A 113 -15.36 -26.67 -14.79
CA ILE A 113 -16.50 -25.81 -14.52
C ILE A 113 -16.04 -24.43 -14.06
N SER A 114 -16.90 -23.43 -14.20
CA SER A 114 -16.60 -22.07 -13.73
C SER A 114 -16.65 -21.98 -12.20
N VAL A 115 -15.98 -20.97 -11.63
CA VAL A 115 -16.04 -20.67 -10.18
C VAL A 115 -17.47 -20.45 -9.72
N ALA A 116 -18.26 -19.69 -10.49
CA ALA A 116 -19.66 -19.43 -10.19
C ALA A 116 -20.50 -20.74 -10.15
N GLU A 117 -20.28 -21.62 -11.11
CA GLU A 117 -20.96 -22.92 -11.15
C GLU A 117 -20.55 -23.84 -9.99
N ALA A 118 -19.25 -23.84 -9.62
CA ALA A 118 -18.78 -24.61 -8.47
C ALA A 118 -19.42 -24.11 -7.16
N MET A 119 -19.49 -22.80 -6.97
CA MET A 119 -20.14 -22.18 -5.80
C MET A 119 -21.63 -22.49 -5.77
N GLU A 120 -22.33 -22.43 -6.93
CA GLU A 120 -23.74 -22.79 -7.04
C GLU A 120 -23.98 -24.26 -6.70
N ARG A 121 -23.15 -25.18 -7.22
CA ARG A 121 -23.22 -26.61 -6.92
C ARG A 121 -22.93 -26.91 -5.44
N PHE A 122 -21.99 -26.17 -4.83
CA PHE A 122 -21.71 -26.25 -3.38
C PHE A 122 -22.97 -25.91 -2.59
N GLY A 123 -23.61 -24.80 -2.95
CA GLY A 123 -24.89 -24.38 -2.41
C GLY A 123 -24.81 -23.96 -0.94
N ARG A 124 -25.96 -23.94 -0.27
CA ARG A 124 -26.07 -23.53 1.12
C ARG A 124 -25.70 -24.67 2.07
N VAL A 125 -24.83 -24.35 3.03
CA VAL A 125 -24.45 -25.20 4.17
C VAL A 125 -24.62 -24.36 5.42
N ASP A 126 -25.34 -24.86 6.43
CA ASP A 126 -25.69 -24.07 7.61
C ASP A 126 -24.48 -23.67 8.44
N GLU A 127 -23.42 -24.46 8.44
CA GLU A 127 -22.14 -24.19 9.11
C GLU A 127 -21.27 -23.17 8.37
N VAL A 128 -21.59 -22.83 7.11
CA VAL A 128 -20.87 -21.85 6.30
C VAL A 128 -21.55 -20.49 6.42
N GLU A 129 -20.76 -19.48 6.78
CA GLU A 129 -21.18 -18.08 6.91
C GLU A 129 -21.11 -17.34 5.58
N CYS A 130 -20.01 -17.57 4.82
CA CYS A 130 -19.70 -16.86 3.58
C CYS A 130 -19.10 -17.82 2.56
N ILE A 131 -19.42 -17.59 1.27
CA ILE A 131 -18.80 -18.24 0.11
C ILE A 131 -18.43 -17.12 -0.84
N GLU A 132 -17.16 -17.07 -1.28
CA GLU A 132 -16.66 -16.04 -2.16
C GLU A 132 -15.63 -16.58 -3.16
N PRO A 133 -15.51 -15.97 -4.36
CA PRO A 133 -14.44 -16.30 -5.30
C PRO A 133 -13.11 -15.66 -4.83
N VAL A 134 -11.98 -16.17 -5.31
CA VAL A 134 -10.64 -15.65 -5.00
C VAL A 134 -10.21 -14.68 -6.09
N PRO A 135 -10.03 -13.36 -5.79
CA PRO A 135 -9.67 -12.37 -6.79
C PRO A 135 -8.25 -12.55 -7.32
N ARG A 136 -8.03 -12.16 -8.58
CA ARG A 136 -6.72 -12.17 -9.23
C ARG A 136 -6.00 -10.84 -9.06
N MET A 137 -4.76 -10.89 -8.59
CA MET A 137 -3.86 -9.73 -8.51
C MET A 137 -3.21 -9.46 -9.86
N VAL A 138 -3.06 -8.18 -10.20
CA VAL A 138 -2.36 -7.73 -11.40
C VAL A 138 -1.38 -6.60 -11.05
N PRO A 139 -0.20 -6.52 -11.71
CA PRO A 139 0.69 -5.39 -11.55
C PRO A 139 -0.04 -4.09 -11.91
N ALA A 140 0.20 -3.02 -11.17
CA ALA A 140 -0.36 -1.71 -11.52
C ALA A 140 0.41 -1.05 -12.69
N GLY A 141 0.58 -1.79 -13.78
CA GLY A 141 1.00 -1.42 -15.13
C GLY A 141 2.06 -0.33 -15.28
N ALA A 142 3.25 -0.47 -14.67
CA ALA A 142 4.37 0.45 -14.87
C ALA A 142 5.52 -0.25 -15.62
N THR A 143 6.06 0.42 -16.65
CA THR A 143 7.26 -0.06 -17.36
C THR A 143 8.49 0.64 -16.78
N VAL A 144 9.47 -0.13 -16.34
CA VAL A 144 10.77 0.39 -15.89
C VAL A 144 11.74 0.39 -17.06
N SER A 145 12.32 1.56 -17.39
CA SER A 145 13.40 1.68 -18.37
C SER A 145 14.73 1.82 -17.64
N GLN A 146 15.72 1.02 -18.06
CA GLN A 146 17.08 1.15 -17.54
C GLN A 146 17.73 2.40 -18.14
N ALA A 147 18.34 3.24 -17.29
CA ALA A 147 19.03 4.43 -17.75
C ALA A 147 20.41 4.09 -18.32
N ASP A 148 20.75 4.67 -19.47
CA ASP A 148 22.08 4.58 -20.06
C ASP A 148 22.96 5.74 -19.55
N PHE A 149 23.81 5.46 -18.56
CA PHE A 149 24.73 6.43 -17.96
C PHE A 149 25.89 6.84 -18.86
N SER A 150 26.10 6.19 -20.02
CA SER A 150 27.12 6.61 -20.97
C SER A 150 26.87 8.03 -21.52
N ARG A 151 25.66 8.57 -21.36
CA ARG A 151 25.22 9.89 -21.83
C ARG A 151 25.19 10.98 -20.75
N THR A 152 25.46 10.67 -19.48
CA THR A 152 25.43 11.67 -18.38
C THR A 152 26.78 12.38 -18.18
N SER A 153 27.55 12.63 -19.25
CA SER A 153 28.72 13.50 -19.21
C SER A 153 28.34 14.98 -19.44
N GLY A 154 27.36 15.46 -18.72
CA GLY A 154 26.91 16.86 -18.73
C GLY A 154 27.12 17.50 -17.37
N SER A 155 27.88 18.57 -17.36
CA SER A 155 28.40 19.46 -16.35
C SER A 155 27.44 20.03 -15.28
N ASP A 156 26.29 19.41 -14.98
CA ASP A 156 25.28 19.95 -14.07
C ASP A 156 25.17 19.14 -12.76
N ASN A 157 26.29 18.53 -12.32
CA ASN A 157 26.38 17.94 -10.98
C ASN A 157 26.37 19.09 -9.94
N VAL A 158 25.19 19.64 -9.68
CA VAL A 158 24.97 20.48 -8.50
C VAL A 158 24.97 19.53 -7.31
N ALA A 159 26.11 19.45 -6.61
CA ALA A 159 26.18 18.71 -5.35
C ALA A 159 25.09 19.25 -4.40
N ILE A 160 24.23 18.36 -3.91
CA ILE A 160 23.23 18.73 -2.91
C ILE A 160 23.93 18.67 -1.55
N PRO A 161 24.06 19.81 -0.84
CA PRO A 161 24.81 19.84 0.41
C PRO A 161 24.27 18.82 1.42
N GLY A 162 25.16 18.02 1.99
CA GLY A 162 24.83 17.00 2.98
C GLY A 162 24.55 15.62 2.42
N PHE A 163 24.60 15.45 1.07
CA PHE A 163 24.44 14.15 0.39
C PHE A 163 25.62 13.91 -0.55
N ASP A 164 26.09 12.66 -0.57
CA ASP A 164 27.19 12.22 -1.44
C ASP A 164 26.76 11.20 -2.51
N ASP A 165 25.46 10.95 -2.63
CA ASP A 165 24.86 10.05 -3.63
C ASP A 165 24.83 10.73 -5.01
N PRO A 166 25.64 10.27 -5.97
CA PRO A 166 25.91 11.03 -7.19
C PRO A 166 24.71 11.13 -8.15
N LEU A 167 23.72 10.26 -8.02
CA LEU A 167 22.53 10.24 -8.88
C LEU A 167 21.30 10.90 -8.22
N LEU A 168 21.42 11.42 -7.01
CA LEU A 168 20.35 12.19 -6.35
C LEU A 168 19.85 13.35 -7.22
N VAL A 169 20.74 13.96 -8.02
CA VAL A 169 20.40 15.03 -8.97
C VAL A 169 19.31 14.64 -9.97
N ASN A 170 19.13 13.35 -10.25
CA ASN A 170 18.09 12.85 -11.16
C ASN A 170 16.73 12.61 -10.46
N GLN A 171 16.70 12.71 -9.13
CA GLN A 171 15.49 12.47 -8.33
C GLN A 171 14.72 13.77 -8.08
N TRP A 172 14.08 14.28 -9.14
CA TRP A 172 13.33 15.55 -9.09
C TRP A 172 12.23 15.58 -8.04
N ILE A 173 11.74 14.43 -7.60
CA ILE A 173 10.70 14.32 -6.56
C ILE A 173 11.13 14.91 -5.21
N TYR A 174 12.41 15.03 -4.95
CA TYR A 174 12.97 15.54 -3.70
C TYR A 174 13.31 17.02 -3.72
N HIS A 175 13.61 17.58 -4.88
CA HIS A 175 14.03 18.98 -5.00
C HIS A 175 13.48 19.61 -6.27
N ARG A 176 13.25 20.90 -6.19
CA ARG A 176 12.82 21.72 -7.32
C ARG A 176 13.90 21.74 -8.37
N VAL A 177 13.74 20.98 -9.42
CA VAL A 177 14.51 21.15 -10.65
C VAL A 177 13.97 22.42 -11.30
N GLY A 178 14.45 23.57 -10.84
CA GLY A 178 13.97 24.89 -11.26
C GLY A 178 13.91 25.00 -12.77
N ALA A 179 13.33 26.03 -13.32
CA ALA A 179 13.40 26.59 -14.68
C ALA A 179 13.88 25.71 -15.88
N ALA A 180 14.65 24.64 -15.66
CA ALA A 180 15.15 23.74 -16.72
C ALA A 180 14.02 22.99 -17.45
N VAL A 181 12.80 22.99 -16.94
CA VAL A 181 11.66 22.24 -17.51
C VAL A 181 10.51 23.16 -17.92
N GLY A 182 10.64 24.48 -17.78
CA GLY A 182 9.60 25.43 -18.23
C GLY A 182 8.29 25.38 -17.45
N SER A 183 8.26 24.72 -16.28
CA SER A 183 7.09 24.65 -15.41
C SER A 183 7.13 25.75 -14.36
N THR A 184 6.02 26.48 -14.21
CA THR A 184 5.83 27.46 -13.14
C THR A 184 5.32 26.82 -11.85
N ALA A 185 4.76 25.62 -11.90
CA ALA A 185 4.32 24.85 -10.74
C ALA A 185 5.36 23.78 -10.44
N VAL A 186 6.06 23.94 -9.32
CA VAL A 186 7.08 22.98 -8.90
C VAL A 186 6.52 22.12 -7.81
N ALA A 187 6.18 20.87 -8.16
CA ALA A 187 5.76 19.84 -7.22
C ALA A 187 7.00 19.09 -6.72
N ASP A 188 7.19 19.03 -5.40
CA ASP A 188 8.15 18.19 -4.72
C ASP A 188 7.55 17.64 -3.42
N LEU A 189 8.26 16.75 -2.74
CA LEU A 189 7.79 16.11 -1.52
C LEU A 189 8.07 16.94 -0.25
N ASN A 190 8.77 18.07 -0.32
CA ASN A 190 9.32 18.80 0.83
C ASN A 190 10.15 17.88 1.75
N ILE A 191 11.03 17.06 1.16
CA ILE A 191 11.72 15.99 1.88
C ILE A 191 12.91 16.51 2.70
N PHE A 192 13.64 17.53 2.24
CA PHE A 192 14.85 17.99 2.92
C PHE A 192 14.60 18.50 4.35
N PRO A 193 13.57 19.31 4.62
CA PRO A 193 13.23 19.64 6.00
C PRO A 193 12.89 18.38 6.82
N ALA A 194 12.15 17.43 6.26
CA ALA A 194 11.80 16.18 6.93
C ALA A 194 13.03 15.36 7.35
N TRP A 195 14.07 15.30 6.49
CA TRP A 195 15.32 14.61 6.79
C TRP A 195 16.12 15.26 7.93
N SER A 196 15.85 16.51 8.28
CA SER A 196 16.43 17.12 9.49
C SER A 196 15.86 16.53 10.79
N VAL A 197 14.70 15.88 10.72
CA VAL A 197 14.03 15.23 11.86
C VAL A 197 14.32 13.73 11.90
N SER A 198 14.22 13.05 10.75
CA SER A 198 14.46 11.62 10.64
C SER A 198 14.88 11.24 9.22
N THR A 199 15.81 10.31 9.09
CA THR A 199 16.19 9.69 7.82
C THR A 199 15.80 8.21 7.76
N GLY A 200 15.14 7.69 8.79
CA GLY A 200 14.73 6.29 8.92
C GLY A 200 15.23 5.65 10.21
N HIS A 201 15.00 4.35 10.37
CA HIS A 201 15.57 3.55 11.47
C HIS A 201 15.43 2.05 11.16
N LYS A 202 16.45 1.26 11.54
CA LYS A 202 16.47 -0.21 11.29
C LYS A 202 15.32 -1.01 11.91
N ASP A 203 14.67 -0.50 12.93
CA ASP A 203 13.55 -1.18 13.59
C ASP A 203 12.22 -0.95 12.85
N VAL A 204 12.21 -0.09 11.83
CA VAL A 204 11.05 0.12 10.96
C VAL A 204 11.16 -0.81 9.75
N VAL A 205 10.26 -1.79 9.66
CA VAL A 205 10.22 -2.76 8.57
C VAL A 205 9.08 -2.41 7.62
N VAL A 206 9.43 -2.24 6.34
CA VAL A 206 8.50 -2.01 5.23
C VAL A 206 8.42 -3.29 4.39
N ALA A 207 7.26 -3.92 4.34
CA ALA A 207 6.99 -5.01 3.42
C ALA A 207 6.74 -4.44 2.02
N VAL A 208 7.61 -4.74 1.07
CA VAL A 208 7.48 -4.38 -0.35
C VAL A 208 6.82 -5.56 -1.05
N VAL A 209 5.51 -5.45 -1.26
CA VAL A 209 4.67 -6.49 -1.87
C VAL A 209 4.63 -6.26 -3.38
N ASP A 210 5.50 -6.97 -4.12
CA ASP A 210 5.79 -6.71 -5.53
C ASP A 210 6.40 -7.94 -6.25
N GLY A 211 7.10 -7.76 -7.35
CA GLY A 211 7.79 -8.80 -8.12
C GLY A 211 9.14 -9.27 -7.55
N GLY A 212 9.49 -8.91 -6.31
CA GLY A 212 10.77 -9.25 -5.69
C GLY A 212 11.81 -8.12 -5.81
N ILE A 213 12.61 -7.94 -4.76
CA ILE A 213 13.68 -6.93 -4.69
C ILE A 213 15.00 -7.56 -5.11
N ASP A 214 15.84 -6.85 -5.83
CA ASP A 214 17.27 -7.18 -5.97
C ASP A 214 18.00 -6.89 -4.64
N TYR A 215 17.94 -7.85 -3.74
CA TYR A 215 18.54 -7.75 -2.40
C TYR A 215 20.08 -7.73 -2.40
N THR A 216 20.69 -7.91 -3.58
CA THR A 216 22.13 -7.82 -3.80
C THR A 216 22.57 -6.47 -4.37
N HIS A 217 21.60 -5.63 -4.75
CA HIS A 217 21.88 -4.30 -5.29
C HIS A 217 22.72 -3.48 -4.31
N PRO A 218 23.89 -2.90 -4.73
CA PRO A 218 24.80 -2.22 -3.83
C PRO A 218 24.15 -1.11 -3.00
N ASP A 219 23.17 -0.44 -3.60
CA ASP A 219 22.45 0.68 -3.00
C ASP A 219 21.24 0.26 -2.15
N LEU A 220 20.97 -1.03 -2.02
CA LEU A 220 19.86 -1.57 -1.23
C LEU A 220 20.32 -2.54 -0.13
N ALA A 221 21.42 -3.26 -0.36
CA ALA A 221 21.81 -4.44 0.41
C ALA A 221 21.91 -4.19 1.91
N ALA A 222 22.35 -2.99 2.35
CA ALA A 222 22.48 -2.64 3.76
C ALA A 222 21.12 -2.39 4.45
N ASN A 223 20.09 -2.05 3.67
CA ASN A 223 18.75 -1.78 4.16
C ASN A 223 17.77 -2.96 3.93
N ILE A 224 18.24 -4.09 3.42
CA ILE A 224 17.42 -5.29 3.28
C ILE A 224 17.11 -5.89 4.64
N TRP A 225 15.83 -6.20 4.86
CA TRP A 225 15.39 -7.01 6.01
C TRP A 225 15.93 -8.44 5.88
N ARG A 226 16.31 -9.01 7.03
CA ARG A 226 16.70 -10.42 7.07
C ARG A 226 16.15 -11.05 8.34
N ASP A 227 15.63 -12.27 8.18
CA ASP A 227 15.27 -13.11 9.33
C ASP A 227 16.53 -13.69 10.03
N GLY A 228 16.30 -14.44 11.11
CA GLY A 228 17.38 -15.11 11.85
C GLY A 228 18.14 -16.20 11.06
N GLN A 229 17.66 -16.57 9.87
CA GLN A 229 18.27 -17.58 8.98
C GLN A 229 18.90 -16.93 7.74
N GLY A 230 18.77 -15.61 7.58
CA GLY A 230 19.33 -14.82 6.49
C GLY A 230 18.42 -14.63 5.27
N ALA A 231 17.19 -15.15 5.32
CA ALA A 231 16.20 -14.89 4.27
C ALA A 231 15.83 -13.40 4.22
N CYS A 232 15.70 -12.84 3.01
CA CYS A 232 15.39 -11.43 2.78
C CYS A 232 13.89 -11.15 2.58
N GLY A 233 13.06 -12.17 2.70
CA GLY A 233 11.62 -12.11 2.50
C GLY A 233 11.02 -13.46 2.16
N TYR A 234 9.89 -13.44 1.45
CA TYR A 234 9.15 -14.64 1.07
C TYR A 234 8.57 -14.52 -0.34
N ASN A 235 8.67 -15.61 -1.10
CA ASN A 235 8.07 -15.76 -2.42
C ASN A 235 6.73 -16.48 -2.28
N PHE A 236 5.64 -15.72 -2.31
CA PHE A 236 4.28 -16.24 -2.15
C PHE A 236 3.77 -17.03 -3.36
N CYS A 237 4.41 -16.87 -4.54
CA CYS A 237 4.08 -17.66 -5.71
C CYS A 237 4.64 -19.09 -5.63
N ARG A 238 5.79 -19.27 -4.96
CA ARG A 238 6.49 -20.56 -4.83
C ARG A 238 6.45 -21.10 -3.41
N HIS A 239 5.91 -20.38 -2.45
CA HIS A 239 5.86 -20.71 -1.02
C HIS A 239 7.23 -21.07 -0.44
N ASN A 240 8.25 -20.24 -0.73
CA ASN A 240 9.61 -20.41 -0.24
C ASN A 240 10.31 -19.06 -0.02
N THR A 241 11.57 -19.07 0.42
CA THR A 241 12.37 -17.87 0.68
C THR A 241 13.27 -17.47 -0.50
N GLU A 242 13.16 -18.13 -1.65
CA GLU A 242 13.94 -17.83 -2.85
C GLU A 242 13.28 -16.67 -3.61
N ILE A 243 13.87 -15.49 -3.53
CA ILE A 243 13.38 -14.30 -4.21
C ILE A 243 13.99 -14.18 -5.61
N THR A 244 13.14 -14.04 -6.62
CA THR A 244 13.53 -13.68 -7.97
C THR A 244 13.39 -12.17 -8.15
N PRO A 245 14.48 -11.40 -8.31
CA PRO A 245 14.39 -9.95 -8.46
C PRO A 245 13.61 -9.50 -9.70
N SER A 246 12.81 -8.45 -9.54
CA SER A 246 12.18 -7.72 -10.64
C SER A 246 12.62 -6.26 -10.64
N SER A 247 12.74 -5.65 -11.83
CA SER A 247 13.08 -4.22 -11.92
C SER A 247 12.00 -3.34 -11.30
N HIS A 248 10.72 -3.75 -11.35
CA HIS A 248 9.63 -2.99 -10.75
C HIS A 248 9.71 -3.01 -9.22
N GLY A 249 9.79 -4.17 -8.59
CA GLY A 249 9.92 -4.27 -7.13
C GLY A 249 11.22 -3.66 -6.59
N THR A 250 12.31 -3.75 -7.35
CA THR A 250 13.58 -3.10 -7.02
C THR A 250 13.48 -1.58 -7.08
N HIS A 251 12.75 -1.03 -8.08
CA HIS A 251 12.51 0.40 -8.23
C HIS A 251 11.65 0.96 -7.08
N VAL A 252 10.59 0.25 -6.72
CA VAL A 252 9.73 0.57 -5.56
C VAL A 252 10.55 0.57 -4.28
N ALA A 253 11.38 -0.45 -4.06
CA ALA A 253 12.24 -0.57 -2.89
C ALA A 253 13.25 0.58 -2.77
N GLY A 254 13.90 0.98 -3.89
CA GLY A 254 14.85 2.09 -3.92
C GLY A 254 14.21 3.44 -3.57
N THR A 255 12.99 3.68 -4.05
CA THR A 255 12.23 4.89 -3.69
C THR A 255 12.00 4.98 -2.18
N ILE A 256 11.74 3.85 -1.51
CA ILE A 256 11.52 3.82 -0.06
C ILE A 256 12.83 3.95 0.70
N GLY A 257 13.86 3.17 0.33
CA GLY A 257 14.98 2.96 1.23
C GLY A 257 16.30 2.58 0.55
N ALA A 258 16.61 3.12 -0.66
CA ALA A 258 17.99 3.13 -1.13
C ALA A 258 18.88 3.79 -0.08
N VAL A 259 20.11 3.31 0.09
CA VAL A 259 20.99 3.74 1.18
C VAL A 259 21.53 5.13 0.90
N ASN A 260 21.17 6.11 1.72
CA ASN A 260 21.65 7.48 1.57
C ASN A 260 23.10 7.63 2.08
N ASN A 261 23.84 8.55 1.53
CA ASN A 261 25.20 8.90 1.93
C ASN A 261 26.15 7.69 1.95
N ASN A 262 26.09 6.87 0.92
CA ASN A 262 26.97 5.72 0.74
C ASN A 262 27.96 5.91 -0.44
N GLY A 263 27.98 7.11 -1.05
CA GLY A 263 28.86 7.50 -2.15
C GLY A 263 28.50 6.90 -3.50
N ILE A 264 27.34 6.21 -3.62
CA ILE A 264 26.86 5.61 -4.86
C ILE A 264 25.36 5.89 -5.07
N GLY A 265 24.92 5.84 -6.30
CA GLY A 265 23.52 5.74 -6.68
C GLY A 265 22.62 6.89 -6.23
N VAL A 266 21.49 6.53 -5.64
CA VAL A 266 20.33 7.36 -5.35
C VAL A 266 20.00 7.39 -3.86
N CYS A 267 19.22 8.40 -3.44
CA CYS A 267 18.65 8.41 -2.09
C CYS A 267 17.27 7.74 -2.04
N GLY A 268 17.03 6.92 -1.02
CA GLY A 268 15.70 6.51 -0.60
C GLY A 268 15.08 7.51 0.38
N ILE A 269 13.76 7.62 0.42
CA ILE A 269 13.07 8.53 1.35
C ILE A 269 13.45 8.25 2.80
N ALA A 270 13.53 6.97 3.17
CA ALA A 270 13.91 6.50 4.51
C ALA A 270 15.20 5.66 4.48
N GLY A 271 16.15 6.05 3.60
CA GLY A 271 17.39 5.33 3.32
C GLY A 271 18.47 5.43 4.39
N GLY A 272 18.29 6.31 5.39
CA GLY A 272 19.27 6.56 6.44
C GLY A 272 20.11 7.81 6.19
N ASP A 273 21.24 7.91 6.90
CA ASP A 273 22.18 9.02 6.84
C ASP A 273 23.63 8.57 6.54
N GLY A 274 23.80 7.34 6.05
CA GLY A 274 25.10 6.70 5.83
C GLY A 274 25.62 5.92 7.03
N THR A 275 25.08 6.13 8.22
CA THR A 275 25.48 5.31 9.39
C THR A 275 24.76 3.96 9.37
N PRO A 276 25.44 2.86 9.78
CA PRO A 276 24.83 1.55 9.80
C PRO A 276 23.56 1.49 10.66
N GLY A 277 22.44 1.09 10.08
CA GLY A 277 21.16 0.95 10.78
C GLY A 277 20.33 2.23 10.90
N SER A 278 20.74 3.34 10.29
CA SER A 278 19.95 4.56 10.22
C SER A 278 18.80 4.48 9.21
N GLY A 279 18.89 3.60 8.20
CA GLY A 279 17.81 3.36 7.23
C GLY A 279 16.81 2.29 7.70
N VAL A 280 15.65 2.28 7.06
CA VAL A 280 14.60 1.27 7.27
C VAL A 280 15.03 -0.12 6.81
N ARG A 281 14.22 -1.14 7.10
CA ARG A 281 14.40 -2.50 6.57
C ARG A 281 13.35 -2.82 5.53
N LEU A 282 13.81 -3.17 4.33
CA LEU A 282 12.99 -3.54 3.19
C LEU A 282 12.82 -5.05 3.15
N MET A 283 11.60 -5.53 3.41
CA MET A 283 11.23 -6.94 3.37
C MET A 283 10.68 -7.27 1.97
N SER A 284 11.33 -8.20 1.26
CA SER A 284 10.92 -8.59 -0.10
C SER A 284 9.76 -9.57 -0.05
N CYS A 285 8.58 -9.15 -0.47
CA CYS A 285 7.36 -9.97 -0.52
C CYS A 285 6.99 -10.19 -1.99
N GLN A 286 7.50 -11.29 -2.58
CA GLN A 286 7.30 -11.56 -4.00
C GLN A 286 5.94 -12.19 -4.26
N ILE A 287 5.12 -11.49 -5.06
CA ILE A 287 3.76 -11.90 -5.43
C ILE A 287 3.57 -12.08 -6.94
N PHE A 288 4.55 -11.69 -7.74
CA PHE A 288 4.58 -11.90 -9.17
C PHE A 288 5.81 -12.74 -9.54
N ASP A 289 5.59 -13.75 -10.40
CA ASP A 289 6.60 -14.65 -10.93
C ASP A 289 6.39 -14.76 -12.45
N GLU A 290 6.64 -15.92 -13.02
CA GLU A 290 6.38 -16.19 -14.44
C GLU A 290 4.88 -16.11 -14.76
N PRO A 291 4.50 -15.67 -15.98
CA PRO A 291 3.10 -15.62 -16.40
C PRO A 291 2.37 -16.95 -16.17
N GLY A 292 1.20 -16.88 -15.51
CA GLY A 292 0.34 -18.03 -15.27
C GLY A 292 0.52 -18.72 -13.91
N ARG A 293 1.36 -18.19 -13.01
CA ARG A 293 1.46 -18.61 -11.60
C ARG A 293 0.75 -17.59 -10.69
N ASP A 294 -0.57 -17.65 -10.68
CA ASP A 294 -1.42 -16.79 -9.83
C ASP A 294 -1.66 -17.45 -8.45
N ALA A 295 -0.58 -17.78 -7.72
CA ALA A 295 -0.69 -18.51 -6.47
C ALA A 295 -0.72 -17.62 -5.21
N ALA A 296 -0.22 -16.39 -5.31
CA ALA A 296 -0.19 -15.46 -4.19
C ALA A 296 -1.59 -14.91 -3.87
N THR A 297 -1.91 -14.77 -2.59
CA THR A 297 -3.16 -14.16 -2.12
C THR A 297 -2.88 -13.10 -1.07
N ILE A 298 -3.71 -12.05 -1.05
CA ILE A 298 -3.58 -10.95 -0.08
C ILE A 298 -3.68 -11.46 1.36
N GLU A 299 -4.43 -12.53 1.57
CA GLU A 299 -4.66 -13.13 2.86
C GLU A 299 -3.36 -13.67 3.48
N GLU A 300 -2.61 -14.44 2.69
CA GLU A 300 -1.32 -14.96 3.14
C GLU A 300 -0.31 -13.85 3.36
N ILE A 301 -0.24 -12.89 2.43
CA ILE A 301 0.72 -11.78 2.44
C ILE A 301 0.56 -10.92 3.69
N MET A 302 -0.67 -10.44 3.97
CA MET A 302 -0.93 -9.52 5.08
C MET A 302 -0.63 -10.16 6.43
N VAL A 303 -1.03 -11.42 6.62
CA VAL A 303 -0.79 -12.14 7.87
C VAL A 303 0.70 -12.46 8.03
N TRP A 304 1.36 -12.96 6.98
CA TRP A 304 2.78 -13.31 7.06
C TRP A 304 3.64 -12.08 7.37
N THR A 305 3.40 -10.96 6.68
CA THR A 305 4.20 -9.74 6.86
C THR A 305 4.01 -9.12 8.25
N ALA A 306 2.78 -9.10 8.78
CA ALA A 306 2.50 -8.66 10.16
C ALA A 306 3.23 -9.53 11.19
N ASP A 307 3.23 -10.85 10.99
CA ASP A 307 3.84 -11.83 11.89
C ASP A 307 5.37 -11.82 11.85
N HIS A 308 5.96 -11.28 10.77
CA HIS A 308 7.41 -11.14 10.58
C HIS A 308 7.93 -9.71 10.87
N GLY A 309 7.08 -8.86 11.46
CA GLY A 309 7.49 -7.57 12.03
C GLY A 309 7.38 -6.36 11.11
N ALA A 310 6.81 -6.51 9.92
CA ALA A 310 6.48 -5.34 9.11
C ALA A 310 5.37 -4.52 9.79
N VAL A 311 5.50 -3.19 9.77
CA VAL A 311 4.49 -2.24 10.25
C VAL A 311 3.96 -1.34 9.14
N ILE A 312 4.58 -1.41 7.96
CA ILE A 312 4.14 -0.73 6.74
C ILE A 312 4.07 -1.78 5.63
N SER A 313 2.93 -1.87 4.94
CA SER A 313 2.74 -2.69 3.75
C SER A 313 2.63 -1.79 2.53
N GLN A 314 3.62 -1.88 1.64
CA GLN A 314 3.68 -1.17 0.36
C GLN A 314 3.20 -2.06 -0.76
N ASN A 315 2.17 -1.61 -1.51
CA ASN A 315 1.49 -2.40 -2.53
C ASN A 315 1.37 -1.60 -3.85
N SER A 316 2.21 -1.93 -4.82
CA SER A 316 2.17 -1.33 -6.17
C SER A 316 1.46 -2.23 -7.18
N TRP A 317 0.30 -2.75 -6.79
CA TRP A 317 -0.53 -3.65 -7.57
C TRP A 317 -2.02 -3.44 -7.26
N THR A 318 -2.90 -4.01 -8.08
CA THR A 318 -4.36 -3.95 -7.93
C THR A 318 -4.97 -5.31 -8.21
N TYR A 319 -6.25 -5.46 -7.91
CA TYR A 319 -7.07 -6.47 -8.59
C TYR A 319 -7.47 -5.97 -9.97
N VAL A 320 -7.94 -6.90 -10.81
CA VAL A 320 -8.53 -6.51 -12.11
C VAL A 320 -9.65 -5.51 -11.87
N PRO A 321 -9.64 -4.33 -12.53
CA PRO A 321 -10.67 -3.32 -12.37
C PRO A 321 -12.07 -3.84 -12.71
N GLY A 322 -13.08 -3.43 -11.93
CA GLY A 322 -14.47 -3.83 -12.12
C GLY A 322 -15.03 -4.78 -11.07
N LEU A 323 -14.21 -5.17 -10.07
CA LEU A 323 -14.74 -5.86 -8.88
C LEU A 323 -15.64 -4.92 -8.08
N PRO A 324 -16.81 -5.39 -7.61
CA PRO A 324 -17.77 -4.54 -6.90
C PRO A 324 -17.36 -4.21 -5.47
N ASP A 325 -16.53 -5.05 -4.86
CA ASP A 325 -16.03 -4.90 -3.47
C ASP A 325 -14.79 -5.78 -3.25
N LEU A 326 -14.07 -5.51 -2.16
CA LEU A 326 -13.02 -6.39 -1.66
C LEU A 326 -13.65 -7.63 -1.02
N SER A 327 -13.03 -8.81 -1.24
CA SER A 327 -13.45 -10.06 -0.58
C SER A 327 -13.46 -9.93 0.95
N GLN A 328 -14.35 -10.65 1.62
CA GLN A 328 -14.41 -10.62 3.09
C GLN A 328 -13.14 -11.18 3.72
N SER A 329 -12.52 -12.17 3.10
CA SER A 329 -11.22 -12.70 3.53
C SER A 329 -10.09 -11.69 3.35
N GLY A 330 -10.09 -10.93 2.25
CA GLY A 330 -9.14 -9.86 2.01
C GLY A 330 -9.28 -8.72 3.03
N LYS A 331 -10.53 -8.33 3.36
CA LYS A 331 -10.81 -7.37 4.44
C LYS A 331 -10.27 -7.88 5.78
N ALA A 332 -10.53 -9.15 6.12
CA ALA A 332 -10.06 -9.76 7.37
C ALA A 332 -8.52 -9.78 7.45
N ALA A 333 -7.83 -10.01 6.35
CA ALA A 333 -6.37 -10.02 6.31
C ALA A 333 -5.76 -8.62 6.45
N ILE A 334 -6.31 -7.63 5.76
CA ILE A 334 -5.91 -6.22 5.90
C ILE A 334 -6.17 -5.74 7.33
N ASP A 335 -7.34 -6.03 7.89
CA ASP A 335 -7.70 -5.67 9.26
C ASP A 335 -6.75 -6.30 10.27
N TYR A 336 -6.35 -7.56 10.04
CA TYR A 336 -5.35 -8.23 10.88
C TYR A 336 -4.00 -7.49 10.85
N PHE A 337 -3.52 -7.06 9.68
CA PHE A 337 -2.29 -6.29 9.57
C PHE A 337 -2.41 -4.95 10.31
N ILE A 338 -3.52 -4.23 10.11
CA ILE A 338 -3.77 -2.92 10.74
C ILE A 338 -3.83 -3.04 12.26
N GLU A 339 -4.43 -4.12 12.78
CA GLU A 339 -4.60 -4.29 14.22
C GLU A 339 -3.37 -4.87 14.91
N TYR A 340 -2.70 -5.86 14.30
CA TYR A 340 -1.72 -6.70 14.99
C TYR A 340 -0.27 -6.52 14.55
N ALA A 341 0.04 -5.84 13.46
CA ALA A 341 1.44 -5.55 13.11
C ALA A 341 2.13 -4.79 14.25
N GLY A 342 3.38 -5.13 14.52
CA GLY A 342 4.14 -4.53 15.63
C GLY A 342 3.67 -4.90 17.03
N CYS A 343 2.82 -5.95 17.17
CA CYS A 343 2.28 -6.40 18.45
C CYS A 343 2.67 -7.83 18.79
N ASP A 344 2.63 -8.15 20.09
CA ASP A 344 2.76 -9.52 20.60
C ASP A 344 1.45 -10.33 20.42
N GLU A 345 1.44 -11.56 20.96
CA GLU A 345 0.28 -12.47 20.94
C GLU A 345 -0.97 -11.85 21.60
N ASN A 346 -0.79 -10.97 22.57
CA ASN A 346 -1.87 -10.35 23.33
C ASN A 346 -2.33 -8.99 22.74
N GLY A 347 -1.69 -8.51 21.66
CA GLY A 347 -1.97 -7.22 21.05
C GLY A 347 -1.26 -6.05 21.75
N ASN A 348 -0.25 -6.32 22.60
CA ASN A 348 0.57 -5.26 23.16
C ASN A 348 1.64 -4.84 22.15
N GLN A 349 1.92 -3.55 22.07
CA GLN A 349 2.98 -3.03 21.22
C GLN A 349 4.35 -3.59 21.61
N THR A 350 5.05 -4.16 20.65
CA THR A 350 6.45 -4.65 20.78
C THR A 350 7.35 -4.09 19.67
N GLY A 351 6.77 -3.62 18.59
CA GLY A 351 7.43 -2.95 17.48
C GLY A 351 7.42 -1.42 17.61
N PRO A 352 7.91 -0.71 16.58
CA PRO A 352 8.00 0.75 16.60
C PRO A 352 6.63 1.43 16.55
N MET A 353 5.57 0.71 16.17
CA MET A 353 4.20 1.20 16.10
C MET A 353 3.24 0.09 16.54
N LYS A 354 2.12 0.46 17.17
CA LYS A 354 1.02 -0.45 17.44
C LYS A 354 0.09 -0.47 16.24
N GLY A 355 -0.09 -1.66 15.67
CA GLY A 355 -0.81 -1.81 14.41
C GLY A 355 0.06 -1.46 13.20
N GLY A 356 -0.46 -1.71 12.00
CA GLY A 356 0.21 -1.44 10.73
C GLY A 356 -0.56 -0.51 9.82
N ILE A 357 0.14 0.07 8.83
CA ILE A 357 -0.48 0.85 7.76
C ILE A 357 -0.32 0.14 6.43
N VAL A 358 -1.39 0.11 5.63
CA VAL A 358 -1.41 -0.54 4.32
C VAL A 358 -1.63 0.53 3.26
N ILE A 359 -0.69 0.62 2.31
CA ILE A 359 -0.64 1.66 1.28
C ILE A 359 -0.74 0.98 -0.09
N PHE A 360 -1.68 1.45 -0.93
CA PHE A 360 -1.93 0.92 -2.26
C PHE A 360 -1.78 1.98 -3.34
N ALA A 361 -1.19 1.61 -4.46
CA ALA A 361 -1.31 2.34 -5.71
C ALA A 361 -2.78 2.34 -6.18
N ALA A 362 -3.28 3.47 -6.67
CA ALA A 362 -4.65 3.59 -7.14
C ALA A 362 -4.93 2.80 -8.45
N GLY A 363 -3.88 2.46 -9.21
CA GLY A 363 -4.01 1.85 -10.54
C GLY A 363 -3.80 2.87 -11.66
N ASN A 364 -3.61 2.35 -12.88
CA ASN A 364 -3.15 3.15 -14.02
C ASN A 364 -4.09 3.08 -15.25
N ASP A 365 -5.38 2.90 -15.02
CA ASP A 365 -6.41 2.73 -16.06
C ASP A 365 -7.09 4.04 -16.45
N GLY A 366 -6.82 5.14 -15.70
CA GLY A 366 -7.42 6.47 -15.92
C GLY A 366 -8.90 6.54 -15.61
N ILE A 367 -9.40 5.67 -14.72
CA ILE A 367 -10.83 5.53 -14.38
C ILE A 367 -11.14 6.11 -13.00
N SER A 368 -12.41 6.45 -12.77
CA SER A 368 -12.92 6.96 -11.50
C SER A 368 -13.57 5.88 -10.62
N ASP A 369 -13.91 4.74 -11.20
CA ASP A 369 -14.51 3.64 -10.47
C ASP A 369 -13.55 3.09 -9.41
N PRO A 370 -14.07 2.65 -8.25
CA PRO A 370 -13.24 2.05 -7.21
C PRO A 370 -12.45 0.85 -7.71
N VAL A 371 -11.13 0.82 -7.43
CA VAL A 371 -10.25 -0.31 -7.73
C VAL A 371 -9.70 -0.88 -6.43
N PHE A 372 -10.00 -2.15 -6.19
CA PHE A 372 -9.58 -2.84 -4.99
C PHE A 372 -8.19 -3.49 -5.15
N PRO A 373 -7.45 -3.68 -4.05
CA PRO A 373 -7.76 -3.36 -2.65
C PRO A 373 -7.66 -1.89 -2.26
N GLY A 374 -7.13 -1.00 -3.15
CA GLY A 374 -6.91 0.42 -2.87
C GLY A 374 -8.16 1.19 -2.42
N ALA A 375 -9.34 0.80 -2.92
CA ALA A 375 -10.60 1.44 -2.56
C ALA A 375 -11.21 0.96 -1.22
N TYR A 376 -10.53 0.08 -0.46
CA TYR A 376 -10.96 -0.29 0.88
C TYR A 376 -10.67 0.84 1.87
N GLU A 377 -11.68 1.31 2.60
CA GLU A 377 -11.62 2.53 3.43
C GLU A 377 -10.54 2.54 4.52
N LYS A 378 -9.99 1.38 4.89
CA LYS A 378 -8.94 1.28 5.92
C LYS A 378 -7.52 1.36 5.38
N VAL A 379 -7.33 1.27 4.08
CA VAL A 379 -6.01 1.45 3.47
C VAL A 379 -5.77 2.90 3.06
N VAL A 380 -4.57 3.21 2.60
CA VAL A 380 -4.24 4.52 2.00
C VAL A 380 -4.09 4.35 0.50
N ALA A 381 -5.05 4.88 -0.26
CA ALA A 381 -5.05 4.86 -1.72
C ALA A 381 -4.30 6.07 -2.29
N VAL A 382 -3.35 5.83 -3.20
CA VAL A 382 -2.43 6.87 -3.70
C VAL A 382 -2.57 7.08 -5.20
N ALA A 383 -3.02 8.28 -5.60
CA ALA A 383 -3.04 8.75 -6.99
C ALA A 383 -1.68 9.31 -7.43
N SER A 384 -1.46 9.43 -8.74
CA SER A 384 -0.21 9.90 -9.33
C SER A 384 -0.33 11.28 -9.95
N LEU A 385 0.59 12.18 -9.56
CA LEU A 385 0.83 13.49 -10.17
C LEU A 385 2.15 13.52 -10.93
N GLY A 386 2.23 14.38 -11.93
CA GLY A 386 3.45 14.67 -12.65
C GLY A 386 4.31 15.77 -12.00
N ILE A 387 5.45 16.07 -12.60
CA ILE A 387 6.38 17.13 -12.16
C ILE A 387 5.73 18.52 -12.14
N ASP A 388 4.72 18.74 -12.97
CA ASP A 388 3.92 19.95 -13.06
C ASP A 388 2.77 19.99 -12.04
N GLY A 389 2.68 18.98 -11.18
CA GLY A 389 1.59 18.81 -10.19
C GLY A 389 0.25 18.40 -10.78
N ARG A 390 0.16 18.17 -12.11
CA ARG A 390 -1.07 17.73 -12.77
C ARG A 390 -1.27 16.22 -12.61
N LYS A 391 -2.53 15.80 -12.54
CA LYS A 391 -2.89 14.38 -12.54
C LYS A 391 -2.34 13.71 -13.79
N VAL A 392 -1.60 12.63 -13.62
CA VAL A 392 -1.12 11.80 -14.73
C VAL A 392 -2.31 11.14 -15.45
N ALA A 393 -2.31 11.14 -16.78
CA ALA A 393 -3.45 10.66 -17.58
C ALA A 393 -3.91 9.25 -17.18
N GLY A 394 -2.96 8.33 -16.96
CA GLY A 394 -3.26 6.96 -16.54
C GLY A 394 -3.67 6.80 -15.08
N SER A 395 -3.36 7.76 -14.19
CA SER A 395 -3.72 7.60 -12.78
C SER A 395 -5.22 7.46 -12.58
N ASN A 396 -5.65 6.41 -11.88
CA ASN A 396 -7.00 6.31 -11.38
C ASN A 396 -7.27 7.43 -10.37
N TYR A 397 -8.53 7.80 -10.22
CA TYR A 397 -9.00 8.92 -9.41
C TYR A 397 -10.41 8.63 -8.88
N GLY A 398 -10.87 9.38 -7.90
CA GLY A 398 -12.22 9.19 -7.34
C GLY A 398 -12.26 9.60 -5.87
N SER A 399 -13.45 9.60 -5.29
CA SER A 399 -13.65 9.94 -3.87
C SER A 399 -13.04 8.93 -2.90
N TRP A 400 -12.58 7.79 -3.40
CA TRP A 400 -11.93 6.72 -2.66
C TRP A 400 -10.40 6.89 -2.53
N ILE A 401 -9.82 7.92 -3.18
CA ILE A 401 -8.41 8.26 -3.04
C ILE A 401 -8.18 9.02 -1.74
N ASP A 402 -7.13 8.69 -0.99
CA ASP A 402 -6.74 9.39 0.24
C ASP A 402 -5.73 10.51 0.00
N LEU A 403 -4.70 10.23 -0.81
CA LEU A 403 -3.58 11.14 -1.10
C LEU A 403 -3.13 11.01 -2.55
N ALA A 404 -2.37 11.99 -2.99
CA ALA A 404 -1.59 11.93 -4.21
C ALA A 404 -0.09 12.03 -3.90
N ALA A 405 0.75 11.43 -4.77
CA ALA A 405 2.20 11.59 -4.76
C ALA A 405 2.75 11.68 -6.18
N LEU A 406 4.06 11.85 -6.33
CA LEU A 406 4.70 12.19 -7.60
C LEU A 406 5.10 10.93 -8.37
N GLY A 407 4.19 10.38 -9.16
CA GLY A 407 4.46 9.18 -9.96
C GLY A 407 5.08 9.44 -11.34
N GLY A 408 5.17 10.70 -11.75
CA GLY A 408 5.77 11.10 -13.03
C GLY A 408 4.90 10.84 -14.25
N HIS A 409 5.27 11.41 -15.40
CA HIS A 409 4.57 11.22 -16.68
C HIS A 409 5.09 9.99 -17.41
N ALA A 410 4.20 9.12 -17.86
CA ALA A 410 4.56 7.92 -18.65
C ALA A 410 5.02 8.26 -20.08
N THR A 411 4.62 9.42 -20.61
CA THR A 411 4.92 9.90 -21.95
C THR A 411 5.80 11.15 -21.91
N GLY A 412 6.52 11.46 -22.99
CA GLY A 412 7.42 12.60 -23.07
C GLY A 412 8.84 12.28 -22.63
N ASP A 413 9.54 13.28 -22.08
CA ASP A 413 10.92 13.14 -21.62
C ASP A 413 10.99 12.17 -20.43
N GLU A 414 11.87 11.17 -20.51
CA GLU A 414 12.03 10.17 -19.44
C GLU A 414 12.45 10.80 -18.10
N ARG A 415 13.14 11.95 -18.11
CA ARG A 415 13.50 12.70 -16.91
C ARG A 415 12.30 13.20 -16.09
N PHE A 416 11.09 13.17 -16.65
CA PHE A 416 9.83 13.46 -15.94
C PHE A 416 9.23 12.24 -15.23
N ARG A 417 9.87 11.10 -15.36
CA ARG A 417 9.55 9.89 -14.62
C ARG A 417 10.33 9.85 -13.30
N VAL A 418 9.92 8.98 -12.40
CA VAL A 418 10.62 8.76 -11.12
C VAL A 418 11.88 7.94 -11.37
N PHE A 419 12.99 8.39 -10.81
CA PHE A 419 14.29 7.73 -10.93
C PHE A 419 14.63 6.96 -9.65
N SER A 420 15.01 5.68 -9.77
CA SER A 420 15.33 4.80 -8.66
C SER A 420 16.21 3.62 -9.10
N THR A 421 16.48 2.67 -8.19
CA THR A 421 17.24 1.44 -8.42
C THR A 421 16.50 0.49 -9.36
N THR A 422 17.26 -0.32 -10.13
CA THR A 422 16.74 -1.42 -10.96
C THR A 422 17.60 -2.66 -10.75
N THR A 423 17.18 -3.82 -11.29
CA THR A 423 17.95 -5.06 -11.15
C THR A 423 19.38 -4.97 -11.70
N ASN A 424 20.25 -5.87 -11.23
CA ASN A 424 21.65 -5.98 -11.63
C ASN A 424 22.52 -4.75 -11.27
N GLY A 425 22.21 -4.12 -10.13
CA GLY A 425 22.95 -2.94 -9.65
C GLY A 425 22.71 -1.69 -10.50
N GLY A 426 21.65 -1.68 -11.31
CA GLY A 426 21.31 -0.59 -12.21
C GLY A 426 20.39 0.45 -11.60
N TYR A 427 20.16 1.53 -12.37
CA TYR A 427 19.21 2.59 -12.05
C TYR A 427 18.36 2.91 -13.27
N GLY A 428 17.15 3.42 -13.06
CA GLY A 428 16.26 3.67 -14.20
C GLY A 428 15.06 4.53 -13.87
N TYR A 429 14.30 4.83 -14.89
CA TYR A 429 13.11 5.66 -14.84
C TYR A 429 11.84 4.81 -14.94
N SER A 430 10.86 5.15 -14.13
CA SER A 430 9.52 4.55 -14.21
C SER A 430 8.44 5.57 -13.86
N ALA A 431 7.19 5.34 -14.29
CA ALA A 431 6.09 6.24 -14.02
C ALA A 431 4.80 5.47 -13.72
N GLY A 432 3.96 6.05 -12.88
CA GLY A 432 2.65 5.52 -12.52
C GLY A 432 2.36 5.61 -11.02
N THR A 433 1.18 5.19 -10.65
CA THR A 433 0.78 5.10 -9.23
C THR A 433 1.67 4.15 -8.43
N SER A 434 2.29 3.16 -9.11
CA SER A 434 3.32 2.28 -8.54
C SER A 434 4.56 3.00 -8.04
N MET A 435 4.88 4.20 -8.55
CA MET A 435 6.01 5.04 -8.13
C MET A 435 5.57 6.13 -7.16
N ALA A 436 4.28 6.46 -7.14
CA ALA A 436 3.68 7.38 -6.18
C ALA A 436 3.50 6.74 -4.79
N ALA A 437 2.92 5.54 -4.72
CA ALA A 437 2.64 4.83 -3.47
C ALA A 437 3.90 4.62 -2.58
N PRO A 438 5.07 4.19 -3.09
CA PRO A 438 6.26 4.01 -2.26
C PRO A 438 6.79 5.32 -1.65
N GLN A 439 6.46 6.48 -2.21
CA GLN A 439 6.80 7.75 -1.58
C GLN A 439 6.03 7.95 -0.27
N ILE A 440 4.74 7.62 -0.26
CA ILE A 440 3.92 7.62 0.97
C ILE A 440 4.48 6.61 1.98
N SER A 441 4.88 5.41 1.52
CA SER A 441 5.46 4.39 2.40
C SER A 441 6.79 4.82 3.01
N GLY A 442 7.64 5.52 2.25
CA GLY A 442 8.90 6.09 2.74
C GLY A 442 8.66 7.20 3.77
N ILE A 443 7.71 8.12 3.50
CA ILE A 443 7.35 9.20 4.44
C ILE A 443 6.70 8.61 5.71
N ALA A 444 5.86 7.59 5.58
CA ALA A 444 5.31 6.85 6.72
C ALA A 444 6.44 6.25 7.57
N ALA A 445 7.46 5.68 6.93
CA ALA A 445 8.59 5.08 7.61
C ALA A 445 9.45 6.13 8.36
N LEU A 446 9.62 7.32 7.80
CA LEU A 446 10.24 8.45 8.52
C LEU A 446 9.45 8.83 9.78
N ALA A 447 8.12 8.91 9.67
CA ALA A 447 7.24 9.24 10.80
C ALA A 447 7.31 8.15 11.89
N VAL A 448 7.25 6.86 11.52
CA VAL A 448 7.41 5.75 12.48
C VAL A 448 8.77 5.79 13.14
N ALA A 449 9.84 6.10 12.41
CA ALA A 449 11.18 6.25 12.97
C ALA A 449 11.25 7.42 13.96
N ALA A 450 10.67 8.57 13.63
CA ALA A 450 10.70 9.77 14.46
C ALA A 450 9.82 9.64 15.72
N PHE A 451 8.61 9.10 15.57
CA PHE A 451 7.58 9.16 16.61
C PHE A 451 7.31 7.82 17.28
N GLY A 452 7.64 6.69 16.63
CA GLY A 452 7.33 5.35 17.10
C GLY A 452 8.51 4.63 17.76
N VAL A 453 9.70 4.74 17.16
CA VAL A 453 10.89 4.09 17.71
C VAL A 453 11.19 4.65 19.11
N GLN A 454 11.28 3.76 20.10
CA GLN A 454 11.51 4.10 21.52
C GLN A 454 10.40 4.94 22.20
N ARG A 455 9.25 5.12 21.54
CA ARG A 455 8.10 5.86 22.08
C ARG A 455 6.85 4.99 22.08
N PRO A 456 6.56 4.24 23.15
CA PRO A 456 5.33 3.45 23.24
C PRO A 456 4.09 4.32 23.10
N GLY A 457 3.09 3.81 22.38
CA GLY A 457 1.80 4.49 22.20
C GLY A 457 1.60 5.18 20.84
N PHE A 458 2.60 5.14 19.93
CA PHE A 458 2.37 5.55 18.54
C PHE A 458 1.58 4.45 17.81
N THR A 459 0.48 4.81 17.15
CA THR A 459 -0.47 3.86 16.54
C THR A 459 -0.62 4.09 15.04
N SER A 460 -1.09 3.06 14.34
CA SER A 460 -1.39 3.12 12.91
C SER A 460 -2.47 4.16 12.58
N GLU A 461 -3.49 4.33 13.44
CA GLU A 461 -4.52 5.36 13.26
C GLU A 461 -3.90 6.76 13.31
N LYS A 462 -3.00 7.00 14.29
CA LYS A 462 -2.33 8.31 14.40
C LYS A 462 -1.44 8.58 13.19
N LEU A 463 -0.71 7.57 12.71
CA LEU A 463 0.08 7.68 11.50
C LEU A 463 -0.79 8.00 10.27
N ARG A 464 -1.92 7.28 10.10
CA ARG A 464 -2.85 7.54 9.00
C ARG A 464 -3.42 8.95 9.05
N GLU A 465 -3.83 9.42 10.22
CA GLU A 465 -4.32 10.79 10.44
C GLU A 465 -3.29 11.83 9.99
N ILE A 466 -2.03 11.70 10.42
CA ILE A 466 -0.95 12.62 10.08
C ILE A 466 -0.66 12.59 8.57
N LEU A 467 -0.54 11.40 7.98
CA LEU A 467 -0.26 11.23 6.56
C LEU A 467 -1.37 11.84 5.69
N VAL A 468 -2.62 11.44 5.92
CA VAL A 468 -3.75 11.94 5.14
C VAL A 468 -3.96 13.44 5.37
N GLY A 469 -3.72 13.93 6.59
CA GLY A 469 -3.76 15.34 6.94
C GLY A 469 -2.69 16.20 6.26
N SER A 470 -1.60 15.61 5.77
CA SER A 470 -0.48 16.34 5.15
C SER A 470 -0.77 16.84 3.74
N GLY A 471 -1.87 16.42 3.13
CA GLY A 471 -2.19 16.71 1.73
C GLY A 471 -2.24 18.20 1.40
N ARG A 472 -1.43 18.63 0.45
CA ARG A 472 -1.41 20.01 -0.07
C ARG A 472 -2.55 20.20 -1.08
N LYS A 473 -3.68 20.69 -0.59
CA LYS A 473 -4.94 20.84 -1.35
C LYS A 473 -4.84 21.70 -2.60
N GLN A 474 -3.89 22.65 -2.66
CA GLN A 474 -3.66 23.45 -3.87
C GLN A 474 -3.45 22.61 -5.12
N PHE A 475 -2.87 21.39 -4.97
CA PHE A 475 -2.64 20.48 -6.09
C PHE A 475 -3.91 19.81 -6.58
N THR A 476 -4.95 19.75 -5.79
CA THR A 476 -6.26 19.18 -6.17
C THR A 476 -7.29 20.25 -6.49
N GLU A 477 -7.30 21.37 -5.77
CA GLU A 477 -8.32 22.42 -5.92
C GLU A 477 -7.95 23.47 -6.97
N THR A 478 -6.65 23.80 -7.08
CA THR A 478 -6.19 24.90 -7.95
C THR A 478 -5.54 24.39 -9.23
N ILE A 479 -4.69 23.35 -9.14
CA ILE A 479 -3.92 22.84 -10.30
C ILE A 479 -4.75 21.81 -11.07
N ASN A 480 -5.59 21.04 -10.41
CA ASN A 480 -6.45 20.01 -11.01
C ASN A 480 -7.93 20.25 -10.64
N PRO A 481 -8.53 21.41 -10.96
CA PRO A 481 -9.90 21.71 -10.54
C PRO A 481 -10.95 20.75 -11.09
N GLU A 482 -10.67 20.12 -12.25
CA GLU A 482 -11.54 19.11 -12.86
C GLU A 482 -11.58 17.80 -12.07
N TYR A 483 -10.61 17.58 -11.17
CA TYR A 483 -10.53 16.41 -10.26
C TYR A 483 -10.74 16.80 -8.79
N ALA A 484 -11.36 17.94 -8.52
CA ALA A 484 -11.63 18.38 -7.14
C ALA A 484 -12.41 17.31 -6.36
N GLY A 485 -11.90 16.92 -5.18
CA GLY A 485 -12.46 15.85 -4.36
C GLY A 485 -12.20 14.42 -4.86
N MET A 486 -11.39 14.24 -5.92
CA MET A 486 -11.11 12.94 -6.54
C MET A 486 -9.62 12.55 -6.47
N LEU A 487 -8.76 13.35 -5.86
CA LEU A 487 -7.33 13.10 -5.67
C LEU A 487 -6.96 13.14 -4.19
N GLY A 488 -7.90 12.78 -3.34
CA GLY A 488 -7.73 12.80 -1.89
C GLY A 488 -7.47 14.20 -1.35
N ASN A 489 -6.72 14.30 -0.27
CA ASN A 489 -6.35 15.56 0.35
C ASN A 489 -5.24 16.33 -0.40
N GLY A 490 -4.75 15.82 -1.51
CA GLY A 490 -3.74 16.46 -2.33
C GLY A 490 -2.37 15.80 -2.26
N LEU A 491 -1.35 16.51 -2.77
CA LEU A 491 0.03 16.03 -2.76
C LEU A 491 0.57 15.95 -1.34
N VAL A 492 1.09 14.78 -0.97
CA VAL A 492 1.74 14.57 0.34
C VAL A 492 2.82 15.60 0.62
N ASP A 493 2.96 15.99 1.88
CA ASP A 493 3.97 16.93 2.37
C ASP A 493 4.79 16.27 3.50
N ALA A 494 6.03 15.89 3.21
CA ALA A 494 6.90 15.22 4.17
C ALA A 494 7.30 16.15 5.33
N GLU A 495 7.49 17.43 5.06
CA GLU A 495 7.75 18.42 6.12
C GLU A 495 6.58 18.49 7.10
N TYR A 496 5.35 18.60 6.60
CA TYR A 496 4.18 18.60 7.47
C TYR A 496 4.15 17.35 8.35
N VAL A 497 4.36 16.16 7.75
CA VAL A 497 4.31 14.88 8.48
C VAL A 497 5.33 14.86 9.61
N LEU A 498 6.57 15.27 9.37
CA LEU A 498 7.66 15.16 10.34
C LEU A 498 7.66 16.30 11.38
N PHE A 499 7.07 17.45 11.07
CA PHE A 499 6.93 18.57 11.99
C PHE A 499 5.55 18.62 12.66
N HIS A 500 4.65 17.67 12.37
CA HIS A 500 3.31 17.68 12.95
C HIS A 500 3.32 17.73 14.49
N ASP A 501 4.17 16.93 15.12
CA ASP A 501 4.31 16.91 16.58
C ASP A 501 5.08 18.12 17.16
N THR A 502 5.75 18.90 16.32
CA THR A 502 6.46 20.12 16.74
C THR A 502 5.62 21.37 16.56
N ARG A 503 4.56 21.30 15.79
CA ARG A 503 3.61 22.39 15.66
C ARG A 503 2.74 22.42 16.90
N PRO A 504 2.70 23.54 17.65
CA PRO A 504 1.77 23.66 18.76
C PRO A 504 0.34 23.53 18.24
N ASP A 505 -0.53 22.91 19.03
CA ASP A 505 -1.96 22.95 18.75
C ASP A 505 -2.39 24.41 18.54
N PRO A 506 -3.37 24.67 17.66
CA PRO A 506 -3.95 26.02 17.54
C PRO A 506 -4.34 26.55 18.92
N ILE A 507 -4.12 27.81 19.13
CA ILE A 507 -4.57 28.46 20.37
C ILE A 507 -6.08 28.23 20.50
N ASP A 508 -6.51 27.60 21.58
CA ASP A 508 -7.95 27.47 21.87
C ASP A 508 -8.52 28.84 22.12
N GLU A 509 -9.26 29.36 21.13
CA GLU A 509 -9.88 30.71 21.17
C GLU A 509 -10.70 30.95 22.43
N ARG A 510 -11.27 29.89 23.02
CA ARG A 510 -12.00 29.93 24.28
C ARG A 510 -11.12 30.28 25.49
N THR A 511 -9.80 30.15 25.34
CA THR A 511 -8.82 30.49 26.38
C THR A 511 -8.23 31.90 26.22
N ILE A 512 -8.55 32.59 25.13
CA ILE A 512 -8.04 33.94 24.88
C ILE A 512 -8.77 34.92 25.80
N ALA A 513 -8.03 35.58 26.68
CA ALA A 513 -8.52 36.66 27.49
C ALA A 513 -7.90 37.96 27.03
N VAL A 514 -8.74 38.99 26.85
CA VAL A 514 -8.35 40.31 26.42
C VAL A 514 -8.54 41.28 27.58
N SER A 515 -7.48 41.97 27.95
CA SER A 515 -7.52 43.03 28.99
C SER A 515 -7.04 44.34 28.41
N GLY A 516 -7.89 45.34 28.44
CA GLY A 516 -7.57 46.70 27.96
C GLY A 516 -6.98 47.58 29.06
N TYR A 517 -5.94 48.31 28.74
CA TYR A 517 -5.33 49.33 29.58
C TYR A 517 -5.32 50.68 28.83
N ARG A 518 -5.09 51.78 29.53
CA ARG A 518 -5.09 53.12 28.90
C ARG A 518 -4.08 53.28 27.76
N THR A 519 -2.99 52.50 27.78
CA THR A 519 -1.87 52.64 26.85
C THR A 519 -1.55 51.38 26.07
N HIS A 520 -2.17 50.23 26.41
CA HIS A 520 -1.91 48.93 25.74
C HIS A 520 -3.07 47.96 25.98
N VAL A 521 -3.14 46.91 25.14
CA VAL A 521 -4.02 45.77 25.29
C VAL A 521 -3.15 44.57 25.68
N LYS A 522 -3.56 43.83 26.70
CA LYS A 522 -2.92 42.59 27.09
C LYS A 522 -3.76 41.42 26.57
N LEU A 523 -3.15 40.57 25.78
CA LEU A 523 -3.69 39.26 25.40
C LEU A 523 -3.06 38.19 26.29
N SER A 524 -3.85 37.26 26.75
CA SER A 524 -3.39 36.08 27.46
C SER A 524 -4.19 34.88 26.98
N TRP A 525 -3.52 33.76 26.84
CA TRP A 525 -4.11 32.50 26.40
C TRP A 525 -3.43 31.31 27.09
N ARG A 526 -4.06 30.13 27.02
CA ARG A 526 -3.46 28.91 27.48
C ARG A 526 -2.42 28.47 26.44
N VAL A 527 -1.17 28.20 26.88
CA VAL A 527 -0.10 27.74 25.99
C VAL A 527 -0.52 26.41 25.35
N PRO A 528 -0.52 26.31 24.02
CA PRO A 528 -0.78 25.05 23.33
C PRO A 528 0.20 23.95 23.77
N ARG A 529 -0.24 22.70 23.76
CA ARG A 529 0.65 21.57 23.98
C ARG A 529 1.57 21.40 22.76
N CYS A 530 2.85 21.20 23.02
CA CYS A 530 3.82 20.77 22.01
C CYS A 530 4.37 19.41 22.44
N TYR A 531 4.19 18.40 21.63
CA TYR A 531 4.56 17.01 21.96
C TYR A 531 6.07 16.77 22.05
N LEU A 532 6.90 17.60 21.41
CA LEU A 532 8.37 17.45 21.42
C LEU A 532 9.07 18.32 22.50
N GLU A 533 8.39 18.71 23.56
CA GLU A 533 8.96 19.50 24.68
C GLU A 533 9.84 20.69 24.24
N ARG A 534 9.68 21.19 23.03
CA ARG A 534 10.35 22.40 22.58
C ARG A 534 9.56 23.62 23.05
N PRO A 535 10.22 24.58 23.70
CA PRO A 535 9.53 25.82 24.08
C PRO A 535 9.03 26.53 22.82
N VAL A 536 7.77 26.90 22.79
CA VAL A 536 7.20 27.76 21.75
C VAL A 536 7.91 29.11 21.85
N SER A 537 8.71 29.45 20.84
CA SER A 537 9.58 30.63 20.86
C SER A 537 8.88 31.91 20.36
N SER A 538 7.80 31.77 19.59
CA SER A 538 7.02 32.93 19.08
C SER A 538 5.61 32.52 18.69
N PHE A 539 4.70 33.46 18.68
CA PHE A 539 3.36 33.33 18.10
C PHE A 539 3.18 34.49 17.09
N ASP A 540 2.69 34.18 15.91
CA ASP A 540 2.16 35.19 15.00
C ASP A 540 0.73 35.52 15.44
N VAL A 541 0.49 36.80 15.74
CA VAL A 541 -0.79 37.34 16.21
C VAL A 541 -1.49 38.14 15.10
#